data_f689342c3ef5ebab0403df9dee1708c0
#
_entry.id   f689342c3ef5ebab0403df9dee1708c0
#
_cell.length_a   1.000
_cell.length_b   1.000
_cell.length_c   1.000
_cell.angle_alpha   90.00
_cell.angle_beta   90.00
_cell.angle_gamma   90.00
#
_symmetry.space_group_name_H-M   'P 1'
#
loop_
_entity.id
_entity.type
_entity.pdbx_description
1 polymer ?
#
loop_
_entity_poly.entity_id
_entity_poly.type
_entity_poly.pdbx_seq_one_letter_code
_entity_poly.pdbx_strand_id
1 'polypeptide(L)'
;MFYLVIDLEMCRVPRDYRNKAYHYAYETIQIGAVLLNEEFKQVGTIREYVHPEHGVIDPFIERLTGIKNSQVKKASRIGEALVHMIDWIGDREYKVYAWSESDRNQLLHEITAKQITDESVDAFMIEDRWVDYQMVFSQRFQLTQRISLEEALGRADIDPKGKFHDGMDDAVNTGLLIEKLEMNPDYQLVSYEMPDKPSEHLGSTLGELFAGLNLKLA
;
A
#
# COMPACT_ATOMS: atom_id res chain seq x y z
N MET A 1 -8.28 7.58 -19.31
CA MET A 1 -8.43 7.28 -17.86
C MET A 1 -7.05 7.10 -17.27
N PHE A 2 -6.81 7.59 -16.05
CA PHE A 2 -5.55 7.40 -15.32
C PHE A 2 -5.65 6.23 -14.33
N TYR A 3 -4.51 5.76 -13.82
CA TYR A 3 -4.44 4.72 -12.80
C TYR A 3 -3.55 5.20 -11.67
N LEU A 4 -4.12 5.37 -10.48
CA LEU A 4 -3.39 5.70 -9.26
C LEU A 4 -2.98 4.39 -8.60
N VAL A 5 -1.70 4.12 -8.50
CA VAL A 5 -1.17 2.99 -7.73
C VAL A 5 -0.76 3.50 -6.37
N ILE A 6 -1.29 2.91 -5.30
CA ILE A 6 -1.03 3.34 -3.91
C ILE A 6 -0.47 2.18 -3.09
N ASP A 7 0.40 2.51 -2.15
CA ASP A 7 0.89 1.62 -1.11
C ASP A 7 1.06 2.41 0.21
N LEU A 8 0.75 1.77 1.33
CA LEU A 8 0.77 2.39 2.65
C LEU A 8 1.81 1.74 3.56
N GLU A 9 2.56 2.58 4.27
CA GLU A 9 3.33 2.12 5.41
C GLU A 9 2.61 2.44 6.72
N MET A 10 2.71 1.52 7.68
CA MET A 10 1.93 1.59 8.90
C MET A 10 2.78 1.36 10.14
N CYS A 11 2.40 1.96 11.25
CA CYS A 11 2.94 1.66 12.57
C CYS A 11 1.90 0.99 13.46
N ARG A 12 2.36 0.37 14.55
CA ARG A 12 1.48 -0.30 15.51
C ARG A 12 0.89 0.68 16.51
N VAL A 13 -0.40 0.50 16.80
CA VAL A 13 -1.06 1.13 17.94
C VAL A 13 -0.89 0.19 19.14
N PRO A 14 -0.18 0.60 20.21
CA PRO A 14 -0.05 -0.20 21.42
C PRO A 14 -1.42 -0.54 22.03
N ARG A 15 -1.55 -1.75 22.59
CA ARG A 15 -2.85 -2.22 23.13
C ARG A 15 -3.45 -1.27 24.16
N ASP A 16 -2.60 -0.65 24.99
CA ASP A 16 -3.02 0.27 26.05
C ASP A 16 -3.57 1.60 25.50
N TYR A 17 -3.24 1.96 24.26
CA TYR A 17 -3.75 3.14 23.58
C TYR A 17 -5.00 2.86 22.74
N ARG A 18 -5.34 1.58 22.51
CA ARG A 18 -6.59 1.22 21.84
C ARG A 18 -7.76 1.45 22.79
N ASN A 19 -8.72 2.20 22.34
CA ASN A 19 -9.91 2.55 23.11
C ASN A 19 -11.15 2.39 22.22
N LYS A 20 -12.33 2.79 22.74
CA LYS A 20 -13.58 2.67 21.98
C LYS A 20 -13.62 3.53 20.72
N ALA A 21 -12.87 4.64 20.68
CA ALA A 21 -12.81 5.51 19.51
C ALA A 21 -11.82 4.97 18.47
N TYR A 22 -10.68 4.44 18.92
CA TYR A 22 -9.70 3.82 18.04
C TYR A 22 -9.28 2.44 18.56
N HIS A 23 -9.89 1.39 18.01
CA HIS A 23 -9.64 0.00 18.43
C HIS A 23 -8.76 -0.79 17.44
N TYR A 24 -8.39 -0.18 16.30
CA TYR A 24 -7.58 -0.82 15.29
C TYR A 24 -6.11 -0.96 15.71
N ALA A 25 -5.43 -1.91 15.10
CA ALA A 25 -4.08 -2.28 15.49
C ALA A 25 -2.99 -1.41 14.88
N TYR A 26 -3.32 -0.65 13.84
CA TYR A 26 -2.36 0.07 13.01
C TYR A 26 -2.85 1.47 12.66
N GLU A 27 -1.90 2.36 12.39
CA GLU A 27 -2.09 3.67 11.78
C GLU A 27 -1.10 3.89 10.65
N THR A 28 -1.56 4.55 9.60
CA THR A 28 -0.74 4.94 8.45
C THR A 28 0.32 5.96 8.85
N ILE A 29 1.55 5.77 8.37
CA ILE A 29 2.69 6.68 8.56
C ILE A 29 3.28 7.20 7.25
N GLN A 30 2.93 6.57 6.12
CA GLN A 30 3.30 7.03 4.79
C GLN A 30 2.22 6.61 3.79
N ILE A 31 1.92 7.49 2.86
CA ILE A 31 1.21 7.18 1.63
C ILE A 31 2.21 7.34 0.49
N GLY A 32 2.51 6.27 -0.20
CA GLY A 32 3.23 6.28 -1.46
C GLY A 32 2.25 6.11 -2.62
N ALA A 33 2.37 6.94 -3.66
CA ALA A 33 1.52 6.77 -4.83
C ALA A 33 2.22 7.13 -6.13
N VAL A 34 1.81 6.43 -7.19
CA VAL A 34 2.27 6.61 -8.57
C VAL A 34 1.06 6.82 -9.45
N LEU A 35 1.11 7.82 -10.31
CA LEU A 35 0.10 8.05 -11.32
C LEU A 35 0.58 7.50 -12.66
N LEU A 36 -0.21 6.62 -13.26
CA LEU A 36 0.03 6.08 -14.58
C LEU A 36 -1.00 6.68 -15.56
N ASN A 37 -0.57 6.92 -16.80
CA ASN A 37 -1.46 7.35 -17.88
C ASN A 37 -2.22 6.18 -18.52
N GLU A 38 -2.96 6.45 -19.58
CA GLU A 38 -3.75 5.45 -20.34
C GLU A 38 -2.92 4.31 -20.92
N GLU A 39 -1.63 4.54 -21.14
CA GLU A 39 -0.65 3.56 -21.64
C GLU A 39 0.10 2.88 -20.49
N PHE A 40 -0.38 3.00 -19.26
CA PHE A 40 0.24 2.52 -18.02
C PHE A 40 1.65 3.07 -17.77
N LYS A 41 2.03 4.21 -18.40
CA LYS A 41 3.32 4.85 -18.18
C LYS A 41 3.23 5.79 -16.98
N GLN A 42 4.25 5.72 -16.13
CA GLN A 42 4.38 6.62 -14.99
C GLN A 42 4.49 8.08 -15.45
N VAL A 43 3.61 8.93 -14.94
CA VAL A 43 3.56 10.37 -15.22
C VAL A 43 3.73 11.24 -13.98
N GLY A 44 3.72 10.65 -12.79
CA GLY A 44 3.96 11.35 -11.54
C GLY A 44 4.08 10.40 -10.35
N THR A 45 4.67 10.92 -9.27
CA THR A 45 4.76 10.23 -7.98
C THR A 45 4.51 11.21 -6.86
N ILE A 46 3.97 10.73 -5.75
CA ILE A 46 3.83 11.48 -4.52
C ILE A 46 4.21 10.60 -3.32
N ARG A 47 4.86 11.21 -2.34
CA ARG A 47 5.16 10.60 -1.04
C ARG A 47 4.68 11.53 0.04
N GLU A 48 3.68 11.11 0.79
CA GLU A 48 3.16 11.84 1.94
C GLU A 48 3.49 11.08 3.23
N TYR A 49 4.22 11.73 4.12
CA TYR A 49 4.33 11.21 5.49
C TYR A 49 3.07 11.59 6.27
N VAL A 50 2.66 10.69 7.15
CA VAL A 50 1.45 10.86 7.96
C VAL A 50 1.83 10.82 9.43
N HIS A 51 1.28 11.77 10.21
CA HIS A 51 1.43 11.80 11.65
C HIS A 51 0.45 10.82 12.32
N PRO A 52 0.92 9.71 12.92
CA PRO A 52 0.05 8.81 13.66
C PRO A 52 -0.39 9.47 14.98
N GLU A 53 -1.64 9.31 15.35
CA GLU A 53 -2.21 9.93 16.57
C GLU A 53 -2.10 9.01 17.79
N HIS A 54 -2.09 7.71 17.56
CA HIS A 54 -2.06 6.67 18.59
C HIS A 54 -0.93 5.67 18.39
N GLY A 55 -0.45 5.57 17.15
CA GLY A 55 0.58 4.61 16.74
C GLY A 55 1.98 5.05 17.15
N VAL A 56 2.89 4.09 17.21
CA VAL A 56 4.29 4.31 17.55
C VAL A 56 5.17 3.63 16.51
N ILE A 57 6.12 4.37 15.95
CA ILE A 57 7.19 3.81 15.13
C ILE A 57 8.22 3.23 16.10
N ASP A 58 8.13 1.94 16.31
CA ASP A 58 9.09 1.19 17.11
C ASP A 58 10.38 0.87 16.31
N PRO A 59 11.45 0.38 16.95
CA PRO A 59 12.69 0.06 16.24
C PRO A 59 12.55 -0.99 15.13
N PHE A 60 11.53 -1.85 15.18
CA PHE A 60 11.26 -2.82 14.12
C PHE A 60 10.71 -2.11 12.89
N ILE A 61 9.68 -1.30 13.05
CA ILE A 61 9.08 -0.50 11.97
C ILE A 61 10.12 0.45 11.36
N GLU A 62 10.93 1.13 12.20
CA GLU A 62 11.99 2.01 11.69
C GLU A 62 13.02 1.26 10.83
N ARG A 63 13.44 0.06 11.22
CA ARG A 63 14.36 -0.75 10.40
C ARG A 63 13.72 -1.24 9.11
N LEU A 64 12.45 -1.64 9.18
CA LEU A 64 11.70 -2.18 8.06
C LEU A 64 11.48 -1.13 6.99
N THR A 65 10.82 -0.04 7.37
CA THR A 65 10.40 1.02 6.45
C THR A 65 11.48 2.09 6.22
N GLY A 66 12.38 2.28 7.18
CA GLY A 66 13.32 3.41 7.21
C GLY A 66 12.69 4.72 7.71
N ILE A 67 11.38 4.72 8.01
CA ILE A 67 10.66 5.91 8.47
C ILE A 67 10.94 6.15 9.95
N LYS A 68 11.30 7.40 10.28
CA LYS A 68 11.63 7.81 11.65
C LYS A 68 10.53 8.65 12.27
N ASN A 69 10.38 8.57 13.59
CA ASN A 69 9.47 9.44 14.35
C ASN A 69 9.68 10.93 14.04
N SER A 70 10.91 11.37 13.75
CA SER A 70 11.20 12.78 13.42
C SER A 70 10.58 13.23 12.10
N GLN A 71 10.36 12.32 11.16
CA GLN A 71 9.75 12.62 9.85
C GLN A 71 8.24 12.78 9.99
N VAL A 72 7.59 11.85 10.69
CA VAL A 72 6.12 11.85 10.86
C VAL A 72 5.64 12.87 11.90
N LYS A 73 6.47 13.27 12.85
CA LYS A 73 6.08 14.20 13.93
C LYS A 73 5.53 15.54 13.43
N LYS A 74 6.00 16.01 12.27
CA LYS A 74 5.60 17.29 11.67
C LYS A 74 4.72 17.10 10.43
N ALA A 75 4.39 15.87 10.10
CA ALA A 75 3.56 15.54 8.96
C ALA A 75 2.09 15.86 9.25
N SER A 76 1.29 15.99 8.20
CA SER A 76 -0.15 16.11 8.27
C SER A 76 -0.80 14.86 8.86
N ARG A 77 -1.99 15.00 9.43
CA ARG A 77 -2.81 13.84 9.79
C ARG A 77 -3.37 13.18 8.54
N ILE A 78 -3.84 11.93 8.69
CA ILE A 78 -4.28 11.12 7.56
C ILE A 78 -5.35 11.82 6.68
N GLY A 79 -6.32 12.52 7.26
CA GLY A 79 -7.33 13.24 6.48
C GLY A 79 -6.73 14.32 5.58
N GLU A 80 -5.82 15.15 6.12
CA GLU A 80 -5.13 16.20 5.37
C GLU A 80 -4.21 15.59 4.30
N ALA A 81 -3.48 14.51 4.64
CA ALA A 81 -2.60 13.83 3.70
C ALA A 81 -3.37 13.21 2.52
N LEU A 82 -4.56 12.64 2.79
CA LEU A 82 -5.44 12.14 1.73
C LEU A 82 -5.92 13.25 0.81
N VAL A 83 -6.38 14.38 1.38
CA VAL A 83 -6.80 15.55 0.59
C VAL A 83 -5.65 16.06 -0.27
N HIS A 84 -4.45 16.21 0.27
CA HIS A 84 -3.26 16.64 -0.50
C HIS A 84 -2.96 15.69 -1.67
N MET A 85 -3.04 14.37 -1.45
CA MET A 85 -2.86 13.39 -2.51
C MET A 85 -3.97 13.50 -3.58
N ILE A 86 -5.22 13.68 -3.17
CA ILE A 86 -6.37 13.83 -4.08
C ILE A 86 -6.22 15.11 -4.89
N ASP A 87 -5.84 16.23 -4.26
CA ASP A 87 -5.57 17.51 -4.94
C ASP A 87 -4.42 17.37 -5.95
N TRP A 88 -3.39 16.59 -5.63
CA TRP A 88 -2.30 16.29 -6.57
C TRP A 88 -2.78 15.51 -7.80
N ILE A 89 -3.73 14.58 -7.64
CA ILE A 89 -4.36 13.88 -8.78
C ILE A 89 -5.16 14.88 -9.62
N GLY A 90 -5.84 15.85 -8.97
CA GLY A 90 -6.70 16.84 -9.61
C GLY A 90 -7.95 16.23 -10.25
N ASP A 91 -8.51 16.93 -11.24
CA ASP A 91 -9.81 16.57 -11.89
C ASP A 91 -9.70 15.38 -12.86
N ARG A 92 -8.67 14.55 -12.76
CA ARG A 92 -8.48 13.40 -13.65
C ARG A 92 -9.48 12.31 -13.31
N GLU A 93 -10.01 11.66 -14.37
CA GLU A 93 -10.72 10.40 -14.19
C GLU A 93 -9.70 9.29 -13.93
N TYR A 94 -9.82 8.58 -12.79
CA TYR A 94 -8.86 7.55 -12.38
C TYR A 94 -9.52 6.37 -11.68
N LYS A 95 -8.84 5.21 -11.74
CA LYS A 95 -9.01 4.07 -10.84
C LYS A 95 -7.85 3.98 -9.86
N VAL A 96 -8.08 3.40 -8.70
CA VAL A 96 -7.07 3.19 -7.66
C VAL A 96 -6.68 1.72 -7.66
N TYR A 97 -5.39 1.47 -7.73
CA TYR A 97 -4.79 0.15 -7.68
C TYR A 97 -3.93 0.05 -6.41
N ALA A 98 -4.08 -1.01 -5.67
CA ALA A 98 -3.17 -1.38 -4.59
C ALA A 98 -2.70 -2.83 -4.84
N TRP A 99 -1.52 -3.19 -4.31
CA TRP A 99 -1.10 -4.58 -4.43
C TRP A 99 -2.11 -5.51 -3.77
N SER A 100 -2.66 -5.13 -2.61
CA SER A 100 -3.72 -5.90 -1.95
C SER A 100 -4.84 -5.01 -1.40
N GLU A 101 -5.94 -5.62 -0.98
CA GLU A 101 -7.06 -4.92 -0.35
C GLU A 101 -6.73 -4.31 1.04
N SER A 102 -5.58 -4.67 1.63
CA SER A 102 -5.17 -4.22 2.96
C SER A 102 -5.06 -2.70 3.05
N ASP A 103 -4.58 -2.04 2.00
CA ASP A 103 -4.39 -0.59 1.96
C ASP A 103 -5.74 0.14 2.01
N ARG A 104 -6.68 -0.29 1.16
CA ARG A 104 -8.04 0.25 1.20
C ARG A 104 -8.71 0.03 2.56
N ASN A 105 -8.58 -1.18 3.11
CA ASN A 105 -9.17 -1.52 4.40
C ASN A 105 -8.56 -0.68 5.53
N GLN A 106 -7.25 -0.46 5.52
CA GLN A 106 -6.57 0.40 6.48
C GLN A 106 -7.11 1.83 6.43
N LEU A 107 -7.25 2.42 5.23
CA LEU A 107 -7.83 3.75 5.08
C LEU A 107 -9.28 3.82 5.58
N LEU A 108 -10.12 2.84 5.25
CA LEU A 108 -11.50 2.77 5.74
C LEU A 108 -11.56 2.74 7.27
N HIS A 109 -10.67 1.98 7.91
CA HIS A 109 -10.58 1.90 9.36
C HIS A 109 -10.23 3.26 9.97
N GLU A 110 -9.23 3.95 9.42
CA GLU A 110 -8.81 5.25 9.96
C GLU A 110 -9.84 6.35 9.69
N ILE A 111 -10.40 6.42 8.49
CA ILE A 111 -11.44 7.39 8.12
C ILE A 111 -12.63 7.24 9.06
N THR A 112 -13.09 6.01 9.28
CA THR A 112 -14.23 5.72 10.16
C THR A 112 -13.92 6.06 11.61
N ALA A 113 -12.79 5.59 12.14
CA ALA A 113 -12.45 5.78 13.56
C ALA A 113 -12.14 7.23 13.91
N LYS A 114 -11.53 7.97 12.98
CA LYS A 114 -11.16 9.37 13.16
C LYS A 114 -12.25 10.35 12.69
N GLN A 115 -13.40 9.80 12.23
CA GLN A 115 -14.56 10.57 11.77
C GLN A 115 -14.19 11.63 10.72
N ILE A 116 -13.35 11.23 9.76
CA ILE A 116 -12.97 12.10 8.66
C ILE A 116 -14.17 12.25 7.74
N THR A 117 -14.63 13.47 7.55
CA THR A 117 -15.77 13.83 6.71
C THR A 117 -15.30 14.85 5.67
N ASP A 118 -15.03 14.36 4.47
CA ASP A 118 -14.60 15.18 3.34
C ASP A 118 -15.13 14.54 2.05
N GLU A 119 -15.80 15.33 1.21
CA GLU A 119 -16.46 14.84 0.01
C GLU A 119 -15.47 14.23 -1.00
N SER A 120 -14.25 14.77 -1.08
CA SER A 120 -13.22 14.23 -1.97
C SER A 120 -12.69 12.90 -1.48
N VAL A 121 -12.53 12.74 -0.15
CA VAL A 121 -12.14 11.47 0.49
C VAL A 121 -13.24 10.43 0.33
N ASP A 122 -14.51 10.81 0.52
CA ASP A 122 -15.64 9.89 0.31
C ASP A 122 -15.69 9.41 -1.14
N ALA A 123 -15.50 10.32 -2.10
CA ALA A 123 -15.44 9.99 -3.54
C ALA A 123 -14.23 9.11 -3.88
N PHE A 124 -13.08 9.34 -3.24
CA PHE A 124 -11.88 8.52 -3.40
C PHE A 124 -12.11 7.08 -2.91
N MET A 125 -12.84 6.90 -1.82
CA MET A 125 -13.08 5.60 -1.16
C MET A 125 -14.20 4.75 -1.78
N ILE A 126 -14.88 5.22 -2.84
CA ILE A 126 -15.91 4.43 -3.55
C ILE A 126 -15.30 3.09 -3.99
N GLU A 127 -15.95 1.99 -3.63
CA GLU A 127 -15.44 0.63 -3.81
C GLU A 127 -15.11 0.29 -5.27
N ASP A 128 -16.01 0.61 -6.19
CA ASP A 128 -15.84 0.35 -7.63
C ASP A 128 -14.63 1.07 -8.25
N ARG A 129 -14.04 2.02 -7.53
CA ARG A 129 -12.83 2.72 -7.96
C ARG A 129 -11.55 1.94 -7.65
N TRP A 130 -11.60 1.02 -6.67
CA TRP A 130 -10.46 0.28 -6.17
C TRP A 130 -10.29 -1.08 -6.81
N VAL A 131 -9.04 -1.44 -7.08
CA VAL A 131 -8.64 -2.72 -7.68
C VAL A 131 -7.56 -3.36 -6.81
N ASP A 132 -7.85 -4.54 -6.27
CA ASP A 132 -6.87 -5.46 -5.67
C ASP A 132 -6.09 -6.12 -6.81
N TYR A 133 -4.86 -5.62 -7.08
CA TYR A 133 -4.08 -6.12 -8.21
C TYR A 133 -3.46 -7.49 -7.94
N GLN A 134 -3.25 -7.87 -6.68
CA GLN A 134 -2.84 -9.21 -6.29
C GLN A 134 -3.89 -10.25 -6.69
N MET A 135 -5.18 -9.89 -6.55
CA MET A 135 -6.27 -10.75 -6.99
C MET A 135 -6.30 -10.84 -8.53
N VAL A 136 -6.19 -9.71 -9.25
CA VAL A 136 -6.11 -9.68 -10.72
C VAL A 136 -4.95 -10.54 -11.21
N PHE A 137 -3.77 -10.38 -10.60
CA PHE A 137 -2.57 -11.18 -10.90
C PHE A 137 -2.80 -12.67 -10.66
N SER A 138 -3.34 -13.02 -9.50
CA SER A 138 -3.60 -14.42 -9.13
C SER A 138 -4.59 -15.10 -10.07
N GLN A 139 -5.65 -14.39 -10.45
CA GLN A 139 -6.65 -14.89 -11.42
C GLN A 139 -6.06 -15.07 -12.81
N ARG A 140 -5.31 -14.07 -13.30
CA ARG A 140 -4.69 -14.13 -14.63
C ARG A 140 -3.76 -15.32 -14.78
N PHE A 141 -2.96 -15.62 -13.75
CA PHE A 141 -1.98 -16.70 -13.78
C PHE A 141 -2.43 -17.99 -13.08
N GLN A 142 -3.71 -18.07 -12.70
CA GLN A 142 -4.33 -19.24 -12.04
C GLN A 142 -3.56 -19.74 -10.81
N LEU A 143 -3.08 -18.78 -10.00
CA LEU A 143 -2.35 -19.13 -8.79
C LEU A 143 -3.31 -19.65 -7.72
N THR A 144 -2.89 -20.69 -7.00
CA THR A 144 -3.68 -21.32 -5.93
C THR A 144 -3.58 -20.58 -4.60
N GLN A 145 -2.63 -19.67 -4.48
CA GLN A 145 -2.42 -18.84 -3.28
C GLN A 145 -1.96 -17.43 -3.66
N ARG A 146 -2.21 -16.49 -2.76
CA ARG A 146 -1.68 -15.14 -2.89
C ARG A 146 -0.15 -15.16 -2.76
N ILE A 147 0.53 -14.35 -3.56
CA ILE A 147 1.98 -14.21 -3.51
C ILE A 147 2.35 -12.77 -3.16
N SER A 148 3.57 -12.58 -2.74
CA SER A 148 4.10 -11.27 -2.38
C SER A 148 4.36 -10.40 -3.62
N LEU A 149 4.43 -9.05 -3.45
CA LEU A 149 4.85 -8.14 -4.52
C LEU A 149 6.25 -8.51 -5.03
N GLU A 150 7.19 -8.80 -4.12
CA GLU A 150 8.55 -9.23 -4.47
C GLU A 150 8.55 -10.49 -5.32
N GLU A 151 7.75 -11.50 -4.95
CA GLU A 151 7.62 -12.73 -5.72
C GLU A 151 6.94 -12.48 -7.08
N ALA A 152 5.92 -11.61 -7.13
CA ALA A 152 5.25 -11.28 -8.38
C ALA A 152 6.18 -10.56 -9.36
N LEU A 153 7.00 -9.63 -8.88
CA LEU A 153 8.02 -8.94 -9.67
C LEU A 153 9.04 -9.94 -10.21
N GLY A 154 9.58 -10.82 -9.35
CA GLY A 154 10.53 -11.85 -9.77
C GLY A 154 9.94 -12.79 -10.83
N ARG A 155 8.70 -13.26 -10.64
CA ARG A 155 8.00 -14.10 -11.62
C ARG A 155 7.65 -13.36 -12.91
N ALA A 156 7.51 -12.04 -12.84
CA ALA A 156 7.31 -11.18 -14.00
C ALA A 156 8.65 -10.74 -14.64
N ASP A 157 9.80 -11.21 -14.17
CA ASP A 157 11.13 -10.81 -14.65
C ASP A 157 11.30 -9.29 -14.62
N ILE A 158 11.02 -8.70 -13.46
CA ILE A 158 11.16 -7.27 -13.17
C ILE A 158 12.14 -7.11 -12.01
N ASP A 159 13.22 -6.37 -12.25
CA ASP A 159 14.12 -5.95 -11.19
C ASP A 159 13.43 -4.85 -10.34
N PRO A 160 13.22 -5.08 -9.03
CA PRO A 160 12.58 -4.11 -8.17
C PRO A 160 13.41 -2.82 -8.08
N LYS A 161 12.72 -1.68 -7.99
CA LYS A 161 13.34 -0.37 -7.76
C LYS A 161 13.24 0.01 -6.30
N GLY A 162 14.27 0.73 -5.83
CA GLY A 162 14.27 1.27 -4.48
C GLY A 162 14.35 0.18 -3.39
N LYS A 163 13.62 0.38 -2.31
CA LYS A 163 13.64 -0.48 -1.13
C LYS A 163 12.23 -0.98 -0.84
N PHE A 164 12.06 -2.29 -0.70
CA PHE A 164 10.80 -2.85 -0.19
C PHE A 164 10.48 -2.29 1.19
N HIS A 165 9.21 -2.11 1.47
CA HIS A 165 8.68 -1.44 2.65
C HIS A 165 9.02 0.06 2.72
N ASP A 166 9.10 0.70 1.57
CA ASP A 166 8.90 2.14 1.39
C ASP A 166 7.69 2.30 0.46
N GLY A 167 6.61 2.89 0.96
CA GLY A 167 5.33 2.91 0.24
C GLY A 167 5.42 3.51 -1.16
N MET A 168 6.29 4.52 -1.39
CA MET A 168 6.47 5.06 -2.74
C MET A 168 7.21 4.06 -3.65
N ASP A 169 8.25 3.39 -3.14
CA ASP A 169 9.00 2.41 -3.93
C ASP A 169 8.13 1.19 -4.24
N ASP A 170 7.29 0.74 -3.29
CA ASP A 170 6.35 -0.38 -3.49
C ASP A 170 5.21 0.00 -4.44
N ALA A 171 4.69 1.24 -4.38
CA ALA A 171 3.75 1.75 -5.39
C ALA A 171 4.39 1.82 -6.79
N VAL A 172 5.66 2.25 -6.91
CA VAL A 172 6.41 2.25 -8.18
C VAL A 172 6.57 0.83 -8.70
N ASN A 173 6.95 -0.12 -7.86
CA ASN A 173 7.14 -1.53 -8.23
C ASN A 173 5.83 -2.17 -8.69
N THR A 174 4.73 -1.90 -7.99
CA THR A 174 3.39 -2.32 -8.41
C THR A 174 3.02 -1.69 -9.76
N GLY A 175 3.32 -0.42 -9.97
CA GLY A 175 3.12 0.28 -11.24
C GLY A 175 3.90 -0.35 -12.41
N LEU A 176 5.17 -0.73 -12.18
CA LEU A 176 5.98 -1.44 -13.18
C LEU A 176 5.39 -2.81 -13.54
N LEU A 177 4.88 -3.52 -12.55
CA LEU A 177 4.22 -4.81 -12.76
C LEU A 177 2.94 -4.63 -13.61
N ILE A 178 2.11 -3.64 -13.26
CA ILE A 178 0.91 -3.30 -14.03
C ILE A 178 1.28 -2.95 -15.47
N GLU A 179 2.22 -2.02 -15.68
CA GLU A 179 2.68 -1.64 -17.02
C GLU A 179 3.12 -2.85 -17.84
N LYS A 180 4.00 -3.70 -17.28
CA LYS A 180 4.52 -4.87 -18.00
C LYS A 180 3.42 -5.84 -18.39
N LEU A 181 2.47 -6.09 -17.50
CA LEU A 181 1.43 -7.09 -17.72
C LEU A 181 0.31 -6.58 -18.62
N GLU A 182 -0.14 -5.34 -18.43
CA GLU A 182 -1.23 -4.75 -19.24
C GLU A 182 -0.78 -4.49 -20.67
N MET A 183 0.48 -4.12 -20.87
CA MET A 183 1.06 -3.94 -22.20
C MET A 183 1.41 -5.26 -22.90
N ASN A 184 1.40 -6.39 -22.19
CA ASN A 184 1.71 -7.72 -22.72
C ASN A 184 0.67 -8.75 -22.28
N PRO A 185 -0.52 -8.77 -22.91
CA PRO A 185 -1.62 -9.65 -22.50
C PRO A 185 -1.25 -11.15 -22.48
N ASP A 186 -0.36 -11.58 -23.35
CA ASP A 186 0.09 -12.97 -23.49
C ASP A 186 1.33 -13.31 -22.65
N TYR A 187 1.73 -12.42 -21.72
CA TYR A 187 2.90 -12.61 -20.88
C TYR A 187 2.80 -13.92 -20.07
N GLN A 188 3.88 -14.69 -20.05
CA GLN A 188 4.01 -15.91 -19.25
C GLN A 188 4.99 -15.69 -18.11
N LEU A 189 4.63 -16.10 -16.89
CA LEU A 189 5.51 -15.99 -15.75
C LEU A 189 6.75 -16.87 -15.93
N VAL A 190 7.90 -16.36 -15.48
CA VAL A 190 9.13 -17.14 -15.41
C VAL A 190 9.21 -17.93 -14.10
N SER A 191 10.06 -18.94 -14.06
CA SER A 191 10.42 -19.61 -12.81
C SER A 191 11.20 -18.65 -11.94
N TYR A 192 10.78 -18.50 -10.69
CA TYR A 192 11.43 -17.62 -9.73
C TYR A 192 11.51 -18.31 -8.37
N GLU A 193 12.69 -18.36 -7.81
CA GLU A 193 12.93 -18.82 -6.45
C GLU A 193 13.20 -17.60 -5.57
N MET A 194 12.38 -17.44 -4.53
CA MET A 194 12.61 -16.37 -3.56
C MET A 194 13.99 -16.55 -2.92
N PRO A 195 14.80 -15.48 -2.83
CA PRO A 195 16.06 -15.54 -2.12
C PRO A 195 15.85 -16.02 -0.67
N ASP A 196 16.73 -16.89 -0.18
CA ASP A 196 16.75 -17.31 1.21
C ASP A 196 16.88 -16.07 2.11
N LYS A 197 15.78 -15.61 2.71
CA LYS A 197 15.84 -14.55 3.73
C LYS A 197 16.21 -15.17 5.06
N PRO A 198 17.19 -14.62 5.80
CA PRO A 198 17.41 -15.02 7.18
C PRO A 198 16.07 -14.83 7.92
N SER A 199 15.61 -15.88 8.54
CA SER A 199 14.35 -16.23 9.21
C SER A 199 13.49 -15.12 9.89
N GLU A 200 13.36 -13.94 9.29
CA GLU A 200 12.29 -13.02 9.61
C GLU A 200 11.22 -13.20 8.53
N HIS A 201 10.16 -13.94 8.82
CA HIS A 201 8.98 -14.08 7.97
C HIS A 201 8.27 -12.73 7.87
N LEU A 202 8.78 -11.88 7.00
CA LEU A 202 8.20 -10.59 6.65
C LEU A 202 7.37 -10.82 5.38
N GLY A 203 6.05 -10.62 5.47
CA GLY A 203 5.19 -10.54 4.28
C GLY A 203 5.65 -9.40 3.37
N SER A 204 5.20 -9.41 2.14
CA SER A 204 5.66 -8.47 1.11
C SER A 204 5.05 -7.07 1.22
N THR A 205 3.97 -6.93 1.98
CA THR A 205 3.46 -5.64 2.43
C THR A 205 3.26 -5.68 3.93
N LEU A 206 3.34 -4.52 4.59
CA LEU A 206 3.03 -4.45 6.03
C LEU A 206 1.62 -4.95 6.32
N GLY A 207 0.66 -4.72 5.43
CA GLY A 207 -0.70 -5.23 5.55
C GLY A 207 -0.78 -6.76 5.57
N GLU A 208 -0.05 -7.44 4.69
CA GLU A 208 0.00 -8.91 4.65
C GLU A 208 0.74 -9.50 5.86
N LEU A 209 1.84 -8.87 6.28
CA LEU A 209 2.58 -9.23 7.49
C LEU A 209 1.64 -9.22 8.70
N PHE A 210 0.79 -8.22 8.79
CA PHE A 210 -0.10 -8.00 9.91
C PHE A 210 -1.38 -8.84 9.84
N ALA A 211 -1.91 -9.14 8.65
CA ALA A 211 -3.02 -10.07 8.47
C ALA A 211 -2.66 -11.49 8.95
N GLY A 212 -1.43 -11.95 8.70
CA GLY A 212 -0.92 -13.23 9.18
C GLY A 212 -0.76 -13.33 10.70
N LEU A 213 -0.52 -12.23 11.40
CA LEU A 213 -0.35 -12.19 12.85
C LEU A 213 -1.68 -12.21 13.62
N ASN A 214 -2.78 -11.75 13.04
CA ASN A 214 -4.10 -11.76 13.65
C ASN A 214 -4.75 -13.16 13.70
N LEU A 215 -4.28 -14.10 12.89
CA LEU A 215 -4.81 -15.49 12.86
C LEU A 215 -4.28 -16.39 14.00
N LYS A 216 -3.34 -15.91 14.83
CA LYS A 216 -2.76 -16.68 15.94
C LYS A 216 -3.22 -16.25 17.34
N LEU A 217 -4.26 -15.44 17.44
CA LEU A 217 -4.79 -14.92 18.72
C LEU A 217 -6.28 -15.22 18.90
N ALA A 218 -6.72 -16.40 18.48
CA ALA A 218 -8.00 -16.97 18.89
C ALA A 218 -7.80 -17.98 20.01
#